data_6afce1757a39fc0114f904a27b31b02a
#
_entry.id   6afce1757a39fc0114f904a27b31b02a
#
_cell.length_a   1.000
_cell.length_b   1.000
_cell.length_c   1.000
_cell.angle_alpha   90.00
_cell.angle_beta   90.00
_cell.angle_gamma   90.00
#
_symmetry.space_group_name_H-M   'P 1'
#
loop_
_entity.id
_entity.type
_entity.pdbx_description
1 polymer ?
#
loop_
_entity_poly.entity_id
_entity_poly.type
_entity_poly.pdbx_seq_one_letter_code
_entity_poly.pdbx_strand_id
1 'polypeptide(L)'
;MGDINLGTLTIPDGVPPDSGRGLLDAAAPALRADLVVGNFEGVLGDSGVTYKCGPEGRRVPDRDTVVVDPRSRAKRRESRARREAPRLCYAFLTPTALAPRLVEAGFTHLNLANNHANDFGAEGRATTERLLDSLGVRTYGPLGSVALDTVRRGDSLTTVGLVGFATYPHSYDLLDVARSAAVVDSVRDLVDLLVVTFHGGAEGVRALHVPEAAESLGREPRGDLRTWSRAVIDAGADAVVGHGPHVPRGIELYRGRPIVYSLGNFLTYRGFNLSGPLGLTGVLRLEAGPELRWRRAHFAPMAQVPGKGPVPDPSGAALELIRTLSREDFGEMAAVIGEDGEILLPD
;
A
#
# COMPACT_ATOMS: atom_id res chain seq x y z
N MET A 1 -4.78 -4.34 3.02
CA MET A 1 -5.24 -2.97 3.29
C MET A 1 -4.44 -1.98 2.48
N GLY A 2 -4.81 -0.68 2.52
CA GLY A 2 -4.16 0.38 1.72
C GLY A 2 -2.77 0.79 2.19
N ASP A 3 -2.37 2.02 1.80
CA ASP A 3 -1.01 2.54 2.00
C ASP A 3 -0.74 2.89 3.46
N ILE A 4 0.46 2.55 3.95
CA ILE A 4 0.88 2.71 5.34
C ILE A 4 2.12 3.59 5.41
N ASN A 5 1.98 4.74 6.08
CA ASN A 5 3.07 5.61 6.50
C ASN A 5 2.87 5.99 7.97
N LEU A 6 3.67 5.43 8.86
CA LEU A 6 3.55 5.64 10.30
C LEU A 6 3.97 7.03 10.77
N GLY A 7 4.51 7.83 9.87
CA GLY A 7 5.08 9.15 10.13
C GLY A 7 6.48 9.28 9.54
N THR A 8 7.00 10.50 9.51
CA THR A 8 8.29 10.78 8.87
C THR A 8 9.06 11.90 9.55
N LEU A 9 10.39 11.76 9.57
CA LEU A 9 11.33 12.79 10.06
C LEU A 9 11.52 13.95 9.08
N THR A 10 11.03 13.83 7.85
CA THR A 10 11.28 14.80 6.77
C THR A 10 10.35 16.01 6.81
N ILE A 11 9.26 15.95 7.57
CA ILE A 11 8.31 17.07 7.72
C ILE A 11 8.21 17.51 9.19
N PRO A 12 7.89 18.79 9.46
CA PRO A 12 7.63 19.27 10.82
C PRO A 12 6.47 18.49 11.46
N ASP A 13 6.65 18.10 12.72
CA ASP A 13 5.68 17.32 13.50
C ASP A 13 5.20 16.04 12.80
N GLY A 14 5.98 15.53 11.87
CA GLY A 14 5.65 14.35 11.07
C GLY A 14 5.79 13.01 11.80
N VAL A 15 6.27 13.02 13.05
CA VAL A 15 6.40 11.83 13.91
C VAL A 15 5.31 11.85 14.97
N PRO A 16 4.51 10.78 15.10
CA PRO A 16 3.49 10.71 16.13
C PRO A 16 4.09 10.70 17.53
N PRO A 17 3.39 11.27 18.54
CA PRO A 17 3.81 11.20 19.94
C PRO A 17 3.79 9.73 20.43
N ASP A 18 4.41 9.48 21.57
CA ASP A 18 4.42 8.20 22.27
C ASP A 18 4.79 7.00 21.38
N SER A 19 5.71 7.23 20.44
CA SER A 19 6.11 6.24 19.43
C SER A 19 4.92 5.62 18.67
N GLY A 20 3.88 6.41 18.41
CA GLY A 20 2.72 6.00 17.64
C GLY A 20 1.79 5.00 18.33
N ARG A 21 1.86 4.87 19.66
CA ARG A 21 0.94 3.99 20.41
C ARG A 21 -0.50 4.39 20.15
N GLY A 22 -1.36 3.40 19.97
CA GLY A 22 -2.79 3.60 19.72
C GLY A 22 -3.19 3.93 18.29
N LEU A 23 -2.24 4.22 17.38
CA LEU A 23 -2.58 4.57 16.00
C LEU A 23 -3.32 3.48 15.21
N LEU A 24 -3.15 2.23 15.57
CA LEU A 24 -3.75 1.08 14.89
C LEU A 24 -4.76 0.31 15.76
N ASP A 25 -4.98 0.74 17.01
CA ASP A 25 -5.81 0.00 17.97
C ASP A 25 -7.26 -0.17 17.49
N ALA A 26 -7.84 0.88 16.91
CA ALA A 26 -9.21 0.83 16.40
C ALA A 26 -9.36 -0.07 15.17
N ALA A 27 -8.29 -0.28 14.40
CA ALA A 27 -8.28 -1.17 13.24
C ALA A 27 -7.91 -2.62 13.60
N ALA A 28 -7.24 -2.87 14.72
CA ALA A 28 -6.75 -4.19 15.11
C ALA A 28 -7.80 -5.31 15.05
N PRO A 29 -9.08 -5.11 15.40
CA PRO A 29 -10.10 -6.15 15.26
C PRO A 29 -10.32 -6.61 13.80
N ALA A 30 -10.17 -5.70 12.82
CA ALA A 30 -10.30 -6.01 11.40
C ALA A 30 -9.02 -6.67 10.82
N LEU A 31 -7.88 -6.57 11.51
CA LEU A 31 -6.59 -7.11 11.09
C LEU A 31 -6.31 -8.55 11.58
N ARG A 32 -7.33 -9.26 12.08
CA ARG A 32 -7.18 -10.63 12.56
C ARG A 32 -7.32 -11.63 11.42
N ALA A 33 -6.20 -12.15 10.95
CA ALA A 33 -6.11 -13.16 9.89
C ALA A 33 -4.82 -13.98 10.04
N ASP A 34 -4.69 -15.08 9.27
CA ASP A 34 -3.44 -15.85 9.22
C ASP A 34 -2.32 -15.03 8.57
N LEU A 35 -2.66 -14.29 7.51
CA LEU A 35 -1.76 -13.35 6.85
C LEU A 35 -2.40 -11.95 6.84
N VAL A 36 -1.66 -10.96 7.31
CA VAL A 36 -2.06 -9.54 7.31
C VAL A 36 -1.09 -8.76 6.45
N VAL A 37 -1.58 -8.29 5.32
CA VAL A 37 -0.76 -7.73 4.23
C VAL A 37 -1.06 -6.25 4.05
N GLY A 38 -0.03 -5.41 3.94
CA GLY A 38 -0.15 -3.97 3.64
C GLY A 38 0.95 -3.48 2.71
N ASN A 39 0.81 -2.24 2.22
CA ASN A 39 1.84 -1.54 1.46
C ASN A 39 2.56 -0.56 2.37
N PHE A 40 3.82 -0.82 2.70
CA PHE A 40 4.61 0.09 3.52
C PHE A 40 5.27 1.15 2.64
N GLU A 41 4.70 2.34 2.68
CA GLU A 41 5.07 3.45 1.81
C GLU A 41 6.05 4.40 2.52
N GLY A 42 7.32 4.01 2.54
CA GLY A 42 8.39 4.74 3.20
C GLY A 42 9.63 3.87 3.46
N VAL A 43 10.58 4.45 4.18
CA VAL A 43 11.82 3.82 4.62
C VAL A 43 11.89 3.87 6.15
N LEU A 44 12.21 2.77 6.80
CA LEU A 44 12.51 2.73 8.23
C LEU A 44 13.95 3.13 8.49
N GLY A 45 14.14 4.16 9.32
CA GLY A 45 15.47 4.64 9.68
C GLY A 45 15.40 5.87 10.56
N ASP A 46 16.47 6.12 11.34
CA ASP A 46 16.55 7.27 12.24
C ASP A 46 17.43 8.40 11.67
N SER A 47 18.14 8.11 10.59
CA SER A 47 18.93 9.06 9.80
C SER A 47 19.08 8.55 8.38
N GLY A 48 19.42 9.42 7.46
CA GLY A 48 19.64 9.03 6.07
C GLY A 48 19.84 10.24 5.16
N VAL A 49 20.21 9.94 3.92
CA VAL A 49 20.40 10.90 2.86
C VAL A 49 19.40 10.61 1.75
N THR A 50 18.61 11.58 1.37
CA THR A 50 17.71 11.47 0.23
C THR A 50 18.10 12.42 -0.88
N TYR A 51 18.07 11.92 -2.12
CA TYR A 51 18.27 12.70 -3.33
C TYR A 51 16.94 13.19 -3.92
N LYS A 52 15.82 12.80 -3.32
CA LYS A 52 14.47 13.12 -3.82
C LYS A 52 14.04 14.56 -3.52
N CYS A 53 14.60 15.15 -2.46
CA CYS A 53 14.27 16.48 -1.97
C CYS A 53 15.54 17.32 -1.83
N GLY A 54 15.66 18.41 -2.58
CA GLY A 54 16.74 19.39 -2.43
C GLY A 54 16.55 20.27 -1.19
N PRO A 55 17.52 21.17 -0.90
CA PRO A 55 17.50 22.07 0.27
C PRO A 55 16.26 22.94 0.39
N GLU A 56 15.52 23.13 -0.71
CA GLU A 56 14.29 23.93 -0.79
C GLU A 56 13.03 23.08 -0.98
N GLY A 57 13.08 21.73 -0.78
CA GLY A 57 11.95 20.84 -0.99
C GLY A 57 11.57 20.64 -2.48
N ARG A 58 12.43 21.02 -3.41
CA ARG A 58 12.27 20.71 -4.85
C ARG A 58 12.75 19.30 -5.14
N ARG A 59 12.02 18.57 -6.01
CA ARG A 59 12.62 17.43 -6.72
C ARG A 59 13.84 17.95 -7.45
N VAL A 60 15.01 17.50 -7.06
CA VAL A 60 16.24 17.86 -7.74
C VAL A 60 16.54 16.77 -8.77
N PRO A 61 16.75 17.13 -10.03
CA PRO A 61 17.41 16.22 -10.94
C PRO A 61 18.85 16.05 -10.46
N ASP A 62 19.16 14.93 -9.89
CA ASP A 62 20.46 14.30 -9.77
C ASP A 62 21.57 14.84 -8.85
N ARG A 63 21.48 15.90 -8.02
CA ARG A 63 22.70 16.33 -7.29
C ARG A 63 22.61 16.92 -5.88
N ASP A 64 21.45 17.18 -5.30
CA ASP A 64 21.40 17.79 -3.96
C ASP A 64 20.80 16.86 -2.89
N THR A 65 21.57 16.65 -1.84
CA THR A 65 21.30 15.72 -0.74
C THR A 65 20.65 16.41 0.45
N VAL A 66 19.51 15.91 0.93
CA VAL A 66 18.98 16.25 2.26
C VAL A 66 19.49 15.23 3.26
N VAL A 67 20.30 15.67 4.22
CA VAL A 67 20.76 14.84 5.33
C VAL A 67 19.77 15.00 6.48
N VAL A 68 19.11 13.91 6.89
CA VAL A 68 18.30 13.86 8.10
C VAL A 68 19.18 13.35 9.23
N ASP A 69 19.63 14.28 10.10
CA ASP A 69 20.35 13.98 11.34
C ASP A 69 19.45 14.31 12.53
N PRO A 70 19.12 13.35 13.40
CA PRO A 70 18.29 13.57 14.59
C PRO A 70 18.85 14.63 15.54
N ARG A 71 20.16 14.88 15.49
CA ARG A 71 20.86 15.85 16.33
C ARG A 71 20.78 17.29 15.79
N SER A 72 20.31 17.49 14.55
CA SER A 72 20.29 18.82 13.91
C SER A 72 19.08 19.69 14.29
N ARG A 73 18.18 19.23 15.15
CA ARG A 73 17.03 20.00 15.66
C ARG A 73 17.40 21.27 16.45
N ALA A 74 18.67 21.44 16.83
CA ALA A 74 19.07 22.49 17.79
C ALA A 74 19.52 23.83 17.19
N LYS A 75 19.71 23.98 15.90
CA LYS A 75 20.28 25.22 15.30
C LYS A 75 19.60 25.67 14.00
N ARG A 76 18.35 26.09 14.09
CA ARG A 76 17.76 26.95 13.07
C ARG A 76 17.23 28.25 13.70
N ARG A 77 18.16 29.16 14.02
CA ARG A 77 17.83 30.55 14.33
C ARG A 77 17.84 31.36 13.03
N GLU A 78 16.66 31.85 12.72
CA GLU A 78 16.31 33.11 12.03
C GLU A 78 17.26 33.69 10.97
N SER A 79 16.87 33.52 9.71
CA SER A 79 17.01 34.58 8.72
C SER A 79 15.60 34.97 8.23
N ARG A 80 15.29 36.25 8.41
CA ARG A 80 14.03 36.91 8.05
C ARG A 80 14.03 37.20 6.56
N ALA A 81 13.72 36.17 5.74
CA ALA A 81 13.41 36.33 4.32
C ALA A 81 12.04 35.74 4.07
N ARG A 82 11.20 36.41 3.27
CA ARG A 82 9.82 36.11 2.89
C ARG A 82 9.41 34.66 3.14
N ARG A 83 8.45 34.43 4.02
CA ARG A 83 7.83 33.13 4.29
C ARG A 83 7.07 32.65 3.04
N GLU A 84 7.77 32.05 2.10
CA GLU A 84 7.15 31.06 1.24
C GLU A 84 6.78 29.87 2.13
N ALA A 85 5.56 29.37 2.03
CA ALA A 85 5.13 28.17 2.74
C ALA A 85 6.18 27.06 2.46
N PRO A 86 6.63 26.32 3.49
CA PRO A 86 7.61 25.26 3.29
C PRO A 86 7.04 24.27 2.28
N ARG A 87 7.73 24.09 1.16
CA ARG A 87 7.36 23.07 0.17
C ARG A 87 7.58 21.72 0.80
N LEU A 88 6.53 20.88 0.88
CA LEU A 88 6.61 19.55 1.43
C LEU A 88 7.55 18.68 0.57
N CYS A 89 8.48 18.04 1.23
CA CYS A 89 9.29 17.00 0.64
C CYS A 89 8.57 15.67 0.82
N TYR A 90 8.29 14.98 -0.28
CA TYR A 90 7.65 13.67 -0.29
C TYR A 90 8.72 12.55 -0.30
N ALA A 91 9.69 12.63 0.59
CA ALA A 91 10.57 11.51 0.93
C ALA A 91 10.28 11.11 2.38
N PHE A 92 9.97 9.83 2.62
CA PHE A 92 9.47 9.38 3.91
C PHE A 92 10.52 8.54 4.65
N LEU A 93 11.02 9.09 5.77
CA LEU A 93 11.90 8.40 6.70
C LEU A 93 11.16 8.18 8.02
N THR A 94 10.63 6.99 8.19
CA THR A 94 9.90 6.59 9.39
C THR A 94 10.89 6.18 10.49
N PRO A 95 10.82 6.80 11.68
CA PRO A 95 11.66 6.38 12.81
C PRO A 95 11.53 4.91 13.15
N THR A 96 12.65 4.24 13.42
CA THR A 96 12.68 2.80 13.75
C THR A 96 11.82 2.46 14.98
N ALA A 97 11.68 3.38 15.93
CA ALA A 97 10.83 3.24 17.11
C ALA A 97 9.34 3.06 16.81
N LEU A 98 8.88 3.36 15.58
CA LEU A 98 7.49 3.15 15.16
C LEU A 98 7.22 1.74 14.61
N ALA A 99 8.25 1.02 14.16
CA ALA A 99 8.11 -0.28 13.53
C ALA A 99 7.38 -1.33 14.42
N PRO A 100 7.56 -1.39 15.76
CA PRO A 100 6.81 -2.30 16.61
C PRO A 100 5.28 -2.14 16.53
N ARG A 101 4.77 -0.97 16.13
CA ARG A 101 3.31 -0.73 15.96
C ARG A 101 2.71 -1.63 14.88
N LEU A 102 3.49 -1.97 13.85
CA LEU A 102 3.05 -2.88 12.78
C LEU A 102 2.84 -4.30 13.35
N VAL A 103 3.78 -4.79 14.15
CA VAL A 103 3.68 -6.10 14.80
C VAL A 103 2.52 -6.16 15.77
N GLU A 104 2.38 -5.16 16.63
CA GLU A 104 1.28 -5.05 17.59
C GLU A 104 -0.10 -5.02 16.94
N ALA A 105 -0.20 -4.43 15.74
CA ALA A 105 -1.43 -4.43 14.95
C ALA A 105 -1.69 -5.76 14.21
N GLY A 106 -0.69 -6.67 14.18
CA GLY A 106 -0.81 -8.00 13.57
C GLY A 106 -0.31 -8.10 12.14
N PHE A 107 0.42 -7.11 11.61
CA PHE A 107 1.02 -7.22 10.28
C PHE A 107 2.02 -8.36 10.21
N THR A 108 1.87 -9.20 9.19
CA THR A 108 2.76 -10.33 8.91
C THR A 108 3.61 -10.09 7.66
N HIS A 109 3.06 -9.35 6.69
CA HIS A 109 3.72 -9.08 5.41
C HIS A 109 3.56 -7.64 4.97
N LEU A 110 4.62 -7.07 4.40
CA LEU A 110 4.61 -5.71 3.87
C LEU A 110 5.20 -5.66 2.46
N ASN A 111 4.41 -5.09 1.54
CA ASN A 111 4.87 -4.77 0.19
C ASN A 111 5.81 -3.56 0.23
N LEU A 112 6.95 -3.67 -0.46
CA LEU A 112 7.92 -2.60 -0.69
C LEU A 112 8.04 -2.22 -2.18
N ALA A 113 7.18 -2.76 -3.06
CA ALA A 113 7.07 -2.31 -4.43
C ALA A 113 6.24 -1.02 -4.49
N ASN A 114 6.86 0.13 -4.25
CA ASN A 114 6.21 1.44 -4.30
C ASN A 114 7.24 2.57 -4.53
N ASN A 115 6.76 3.79 -4.77
CA ASN A 115 7.56 4.97 -5.08
C ASN A 115 8.41 5.50 -3.90
N HIS A 116 8.16 5.04 -2.68
CA HIS A 116 8.82 5.51 -1.47
C HIS A 116 9.79 4.51 -0.85
N ALA A 117 9.82 3.25 -1.30
CA ALA A 117 10.72 2.23 -0.75
C ALA A 117 12.22 2.58 -0.91
N ASN A 118 12.57 3.37 -1.91
CA ASN A 118 13.94 3.83 -2.18
C ASN A 118 14.16 5.33 -1.90
N ASP A 119 13.34 5.98 -1.10
CA ASP A 119 13.49 7.41 -0.79
C ASP A 119 14.86 7.76 -0.19
N PHE A 120 15.49 6.81 0.48
CA PHE A 120 16.83 6.91 1.05
C PHE A 120 17.81 5.90 0.42
N GLY A 121 17.58 5.59 -0.86
CA GLY A 121 18.43 4.70 -1.64
C GLY A 121 18.28 3.21 -1.27
N ALA A 122 19.11 2.38 -1.91
CA ALA A 122 19.11 0.94 -1.68
C ALA A 122 19.48 0.55 -0.24
N GLU A 123 20.33 1.33 0.41
CA GLU A 123 20.72 1.10 1.81
C GLU A 123 19.55 1.34 2.77
N GLY A 124 18.77 2.42 2.57
CA GLY A 124 17.56 2.69 3.35
C GLY A 124 16.52 1.58 3.20
N ARG A 125 16.29 1.10 1.97
CA ARG A 125 15.41 -0.04 1.73
C ARG A 125 15.93 -1.31 2.44
N ALA A 126 17.19 -1.66 2.28
CA ALA A 126 17.79 -2.82 2.92
C ALA A 126 17.73 -2.74 4.45
N THR A 127 17.82 -1.54 5.02
CA THR A 127 17.61 -1.31 6.46
C THR A 127 16.16 -1.59 6.85
N THR A 128 15.20 -1.15 6.04
CA THR A 128 13.77 -1.44 6.24
C THR A 128 13.50 -2.95 6.23
N GLU A 129 14.02 -3.65 5.22
CA GLU A 129 13.90 -5.12 5.08
C GLU A 129 14.45 -5.84 6.30
N ARG A 130 15.70 -5.53 6.71
CA ARG A 130 16.33 -6.17 7.89
C ARG A 130 15.58 -5.89 9.19
N LEU A 131 15.10 -4.67 9.39
CA LEU A 131 14.39 -4.32 10.61
C LEU A 131 13.05 -5.04 10.70
N LEU A 132 12.28 -5.06 9.60
CA LEU A 132 11.01 -5.76 9.55
C LEU A 132 11.19 -7.27 9.74
N ASP A 133 12.19 -7.88 9.10
CA ASP A 133 12.54 -9.29 9.29
C ASP A 133 12.91 -9.60 10.75
N SER A 134 13.70 -8.75 11.40
CA SER A 134 14.05 -8.90 12.82
C SER A 134 12.84 -8.82 13.76
N LEU A 135 11.75 -8.21 13.33
CA LEU A 135 10.47 -8.12 14.04
C LEU A 135 9.49 -9.24 13.65
N GLY A 136 9.90 -10.15 12.75
CA GLY A 136 9.06 -11.23 12.26
C GLY A 136 8.05 -10.81 11.18
N VAL A 137 8.21 -9.62 10.59
CA VAL A 137 7.39 -9.14 9.46
C VAL A 137 8.14 -9.38 8.15
N ARG A 138 7.61 -10.22 7.30
CA ARG A 138 8.20 -10.50 5.98
C ARG A 138 7.95 -9.37 4.99
N THR A 139 8.93 -9.14 4.12
CA THR A 139 8.80 -8.15 3.05
C THR A 139 8.80 -8.82 1.69
N TYR A 140 8.15 -8.19 0.71
CA TYR A 140 8.16 -8.58 -0.70
C TYR A 140 8.02 -7.34 -1.58
N GLY A 141 8.21 -7.51 -2.89
CA GLY A 141 8.08 -6.40 -3.83
C GLY A 141 9.39 -5.87 -4.43
N PRO A 142 10.54 -5.87 -3.72
CA PRO A 142 11.81 -5.65 -4.38
C PRO A 142 12.06 -6.64 -5.52
N LEU A 143 12.75 -6.21 -6.57
CA LEU A 143 13.03 -7.03 -7.73
C LEU A 143 13.72 -8.35 -7.34
N GLY A 144 13.15 -9.47 -7.75
CA GLY A 144 13.62 -10.82 -7.37
C GLY A 144 13.06 -11.32 -6.04
N SER A 145 12.25 -10.53 -5.32
CA SER A 145 11.67 -10.91 -4.02
C SER A 145 10.22 -11.33 -4.17
N VAL A 146 9.93 -12.55 -3.71
CA VAL A 146 8.59 -13.15 -3.57
C VAL A 146 8.47 -13.66 -2.14
N ALA A 147 7.38 -13.36 -1.44
CA ALA A 147 7.13 -13.99 -0.17
C ALA A 147 6.35 -15.30 -0.38
N LEU A 148 6.87 -16.39 0.17
CA LEU A 148 6.21 -17.68 0.22
C LEU A 148 5.98 -18.02 1.69
N ASP A 149 4.73 -18.25 2.08
CA ASP A 149 4.39 -18.62 3.44
C ASP A 149 3.48 -19.84 3.48
N THR A 150 3.46 -20.54 4.60
CA THR A 150 2.63 -21.70 4.80
C THR A 150 1.71 -21.49 5.99
N VAL A 151 0.42 -21.49 5.71
CA VAL A 151 -0.64 -21.42 6.73
C VAL A 151 -1.04 -22.84 7.11
N ARG A 152 -1.03 -23.13 8.41
CA ARG A 152 -1.49 -24.40 8.95
C ARG A 152 -2.86 -24.26 9.60
N ARG A 153 -3.81 -25.07 9.17
CA ARG A 153 -5.13 -25.20 9.80
C ARG A 153 -5.48 -26.66 10.06
N GLY A 154 -5.33 -27.08 11.31
CA GLY A 154 -5.41 -28.51 11.67
C GLY A 154 -4.30 -29.29 10.94
N ASP A 155 -4.68 -30.31 10.18
CA ASP A 155 -3.76 -31.14 9.38
C ASP A 155 -3.49 -30.58 7.99
N SER A 156 -4.22 -29.55 7.56
CA SER A 156 -4.05 -28.92 6.25
C SER A 156 -2.93 -27.87 6.27
N LEU A 157 -2.12 -27.88 5.23
CA LEU A 157 -1.11 -26.87 4.93
C LEU A 157 -1.52 -26.17 3.63
N THR A 158 -1.50 -24.84 3.63
CA THR A 158 -1.76 -24.01 2.45
C THR A 158 -0.58 -23.10 2.23
N THR A 159 0.06 -23.21 1.08
CA THR A 159 1.13 -22.29 0.69
C THR A 159 0.54 -21.07 0.01
N VAL A 160 0.96 -19.88 0.45
CA VAL A 160 0.51 -18.60 -0.09
C VAL A 160 1.71 -17.83 -0.63
N GLY A 161 1.60 -17.39 -1.87
CA GLY A 161 2.58 -16.52 -2.52
C GLY A 161 2.12 -15.05 -2.53
N LEU A 162 3.06 -14.14 -2.31
CA LEU A 162 2.85 -12.70 -2.46
C LEU A 162 3.91 -12.13 -3.41
N VAL A 163 3.47 -11.45 -4.47
CA VAL A 163 4.34 -10.80 -5.45
C VAL A 163 3.92 -9.35 -5.62
N GLY A 164 4.88 -8.43 -5.57
CA GLY A 164 4.64 -7.00 -5.69
C GLY A 164 5.21 -6.41 -6.97
N PHE A 165 4.43 -5.53 -7.63
CA PHE A 165 4.80 -4.82 -8.84
C PHE A 165 4.67 -3.32 -8.66
N ALA A 166 5.52 -2.55 -9.32
CA ALA A 166 5.40 -1.10 -9.39
C ALA A 166 6.04 -0.56 -10.67
N THR A 167 5.93 0.74 -10.90
CA THR A 167 6.53 1.41 -12.07
C THR A 167 7.97 1.88 -11.82
N TYR A 168 8.67 1.28 -10.86
CA TYR A 168 9.99 1.72 -10.40
C TYR A 168 11.06 0.64 -10.59
N PRO A 169 12.32 1.00 -10.91
CA PRO A 169 13.37 0.04 -11.28
C PRO A 169 13.75 -0.96 -10.18
N HIS A 170 13.40 -0.70 -8.94
CA HIS A 170 13.72 -1.59 -7.80
C HIS A 170 12.66 -2.66 -7.54
N SER A 171 11.61 -2.73 -8.34
CA SER A 171 10.53 -3.72 -8.29
C SER A 171 10.34 -4.41 -9.63
N TYR A 172 9.51 -5.44 -9.69
CA TYR A 172 9.00 -5.93 -10.96
C TYR A 172 8.20 -4.85 -11.67
N ASP A 173 8.42 -4.70 -12.99
CA ASP A 173 7.89 -3.60 -13.79
C ASP A 173 6.41 -3.82 -14.14
N LEU A 174 5.54 -2.98 -13.57
CA LEU A 174 4.11 -2.92 -13.89
C LEU A 174 3.83 -2.53 -15.34
N LEU A 175 4.74 -1.79 -15.99
CA LEU A 175 4.53 -1.30 -17.36
C LEU A 175 4.76 -2.39 -18.42
N ASP A 176 5.49 -3.45 -18.08
CA ASP A 176 5.71 -4.60 -18.96
C ASP A 176 4.72 -5.73 -18.58
N VAL A 177 3.54 -5.69 -19.20
CA VAL A 177 2.45 -6.65 -18.97
C VAL A 177 2.89 -8.09 -19.23
N ALA A 178 3.62 -8.32 -20.34
CA ALA A 178 4.04 -9.67 -20.73
C ALA A 178 5.04 -10.25 -19.72
N ARG A 179 6.00 -9.44 -19.27
CA ARG A 179 6.97 -9.86 -18.25
C ARG A 179 6.30 -10.05 -16.89
N SER A 180 5.32 -9.21 -16.52
CA SER A 180 4.55 -9.36 -15.30
C SER A 180 3.79 -10.70 -15.30
N ALA A 181 3.12 -11.04 -16.39
CA ALA A 181 2.44 -12.33 -16.55
C ALA A 181 3.42 -13.50 -16.42
N ALA A 182 4.60 -13.43 -17.05
CA ALA A 182 5.62 -14.47 -16.93
C ALA A 182 6.17 -14.64 -15.51
N VAL A 183 6.30 -13.54 -14.73
CA VAL A 183 6.68 -13.63 -13.31
C VAL A 183 5.59 -14.34 -12.52
N VAL A 184 4.32 -13.98 -12.72
CA VAL A 184 3.19 -14.60 -12.02
C VAL A 184 3.11 -16.12 -12.36
N ASP A 185 3.20 -16.48 -13.63
CA ASP A 185 3.23 -17.87 -14.10
C ASP A 185 4.35 -18.67 -13.43
N SER A 186 5.56 -18.10 -13.33
CA SER A 186 6.71 -18.76 -12.68
C SER A 186 6.53 -19.01 -11.18
N VAL A 187 5.66 -18.27 -10.52
CA VAL A 187 5.38 -18.41 -9.07
C VAL A 187 4.15 -19.30 -8.83
N ARG A 188 3.22 -19.36 -9.79
CA ARG A 188 1.94 -20.06 -9.65
C ARG A 188 2.12 -21.52 -9.22
N ASP A 189 3.05 -22.23 -9.81
CA ASP A 189 3.28 -23.66 -9.54
C ASP A 189 3.95 -23.93 -8.18
N LEU A 190 4.42 -22.90 -7.48
CA LEU A 190 5.10 -23.00 -6.20
C LEU A 190 4.15 -22.88 -5.00
N VAL A 191 2.89 -22.49 -5.23
CA VAL A 191 1.96 -22.12 -4.17
C VAL A 191 0.53 -22.61 -4.44
N ASP A 192 -0.26 -22.72 -3.40
CA ASP A 192 -1.67 -23.06 -3.48
C ASP A 192 -2.53 -21.83 -3.81
N LEU A 193 -2.19 -20.68 -3.23
CA LEU A 193 -2.83 -19.39 -3.46
C LEU A 193 -1.79 -18.33 -3.80
N LEU A 194 -2.05 -17.53 -4.82
CA LEU A 194 -1.17 -16.45 -5.27
C LEU A 194 -1.90 -15.11 -5.24
N VAL A 195 -1.45 -14.22 -4.35
CA VAL A 195 -1.94 -12.83 -4.29
C VAL A 195 -0.88 -11.91 -4.89
N VAL A 196 -1.29 -11.15 -5.88
CA VAL A 196 -0.44 -10.17 -6.54
C VAL A 196 -0.81 -8.77 -6.08
N THR A 197 0.17 -7.94 -5.75
CA THR A 197 -0.05 -6.54 -5.41
C THR A 197 0.62 -5.62 -6.41
N PHE A 198 0.08 -4.42 -6.57
CA PHE A 198 0.73 -3.40 -7.39
C PHE A 198 0.70 -2.02 -6.71
N HIS A 199 1.63 -1.16 -7.10
CA HIS A 199 1.62 0.26 -6.80
C HIS A 199 1.69 1.05 -8.11
N GLY A 200 0.57 1.64 -8.51
CA GLY A 200 0.41 2.32 -9.81
C GLY A 200 -0.88 3.13 -9.87
N GLY A 201 -1.22 3.60 -11.07
CA GLY A 201 -2.39 4.44 -11.32
C GLY A 201 -2.17 5.92 -10.99
N ALA A 202 -3.04 6.77 -11.52
CA ALA A 202 -3.08 8.20 -11.18
C ALA A 202 -3.52 8.41 -9.72
N GLU A 203 -3.21 9.57 -9.15
CA GLU A 203 -3.40 9.83 -7.72
C GLU A 203 -4.48 10.89 -7.44
N GLY A 204 -5.14 10.72 -6.30
CA GLY A 204 -6.03 11.72 -5.69
C GLY A 204 -7.46 11.69 -6.19
N VAL A 205 -8.25 12.69 -5.75
CA VAL A 205 -9.72 12.71 -5.94
C VAL A 205 -10.18 12.76 -7.41
N ARG A 206 -9.32 13.09 -8.36
CA ARG A 206 -9.64 13.03 -9.79
C ARG A 206 -9.33 11.69 -10.43
N ALA A 207 -8.80 10.76 -9.65
CA ALA A 207 -8.39 9.44 -10.07
C ALA A 207 -9.19 8.33 -9.37
N LEU A 208 -10.44 8.60 -8.99
CA LEU A 208 -11.33 7.62 -8.36
C LEU A 208 -11.67 6.48 -9.32
N HIS A 209 -11.96 6.80 -10.58
CA HIS A 209 -12.32 5.81 -11.59
C HIS A 209 -11.09 5.11 -12.18
N VAL A 210 -11.28 3.85 -12.57
CA VAL A 210 -10.28 3.04 -13.28
C VAL A 210 -10.55 3.13 -14.78
N PRO A 211 -9.76 3.88 -15.57
CA PRO A 211 -10.01 4.03 -17.01
C PRO A 211 -9.65 2.74 -17.77
N GLU A 212 -10.18 2.63 -19.00
CA GLU A 212 -9.75 1.61 -19.99
C GLU A 212 -8.54 2.10 -20.80
N ALA A 213 -7.56 2.68 -20.10
CA ALA A 213 -6.38 3.28 -20.72
C ALA A 213 -5.24 3.39 -19.70
N ALA A 214 -4.02 3.56 -20.21
CA ALA A 214 -2.87 3.83 -19.38
C ALA A 214 -3.00 5.15 -18.62
N GLU A 215 -2.67 5.11 -17.33
CA GLU A 215 -2.69 6.24 -16.42
C GLU A 215 -1.30 6.89 -16.29
N SER A 216 -1.27 8.12 -15.81
CA SER A 216 -0.04 8.85 -15.54
C SER A 216 -0.19 9.82 -14.37
N LEU A 217 0.91 10.11 -13.68
CA LEU A 217 1.04 11.19 -12.71
C LEU A 217 1.97 12.26 -13.29
N GLY A 218 1.39 13.29 -13.87
CA GLY A 218 2.15 14.26 -14.66
C GLY A 218 2.80 13.60 -15.88
N ARG A 219 4.13 13.46 -15.88
CA ARG A 219 4.89 12.78 -16.96
C ARG A 219 5.28 11.34 -16.61
N GLU A 220 5.02 10.91 -15.39
CA GLU A 220 5.35 9.57 -14.91
C GLU A 220 4.28 8.58 -15.39
N PRO A 221 4.64 7.53 -16.15
CA PRO A 221 3.70 6.49 -16.53
C PRO A 221 3.33 5.68 -15.28
N ARG A 222 2.02 5.40 -15.12
CA ARG A 222 1.48 4.70 -13.94
C ARG A 222 0.75 3.41 -14.29
N GLY A 223 0.79 2.99 -15.54
CA GLY A 223 0.30 1.72 -16.05
C GLY A 223 -1.14 1.75 -16.56
N ASP A 224 -1.48 0.78 -17.42
CA ASP A 224 -2.86 0.40 -17.73
C ASP A 224 -3.28 -0.68 -16.75
N LEU A 225 -3.85 -0.24 -15.63
CA LEU A 225 -4.13 -1.12 -14.50
C LEU A 225 -5.16 -2.19 -14.83
N ARG A 226 -6.15 -1.88 -15.68
CA ARG A 226 -7.19 -2.82 -16.05
C ARG A 226 -6.63 -3.95 -16.91
N THR A 227 -5.92 -3.61 -17.97
CA THR A 227 -5.26 -4.60 -18.83
C THR A 227 -4.23 -5.42 -18.05
N TRP A 228 -3.41 -4.77 -17.24
CA TRP A 228 -2.38 -5.43 -16.46
C TRP A 228 -2.96 -6.41 -15.42
N SER A 229 -3.95 -5.98 -14.63
CA SER A 229 -4.55 -6.82 -13.57
C SER A 229 -5.23 -8.06 -14.15
N ARG A 230 -5.92 -7.92 -15.27
CA ARG A 230 -6.53 -9.06 -15.97
C ARG A 230 -5.49 -10.03 -16.50
N ALA A 231 -4.39 -9.52 -17.06
CA ALA A 231 -3.30 -10.36 -17.56
C ALA A 231 -2.61 -11.18 -16.46
N VAL A 232 -2.40 -10.62 -15.27
CA VAL A 232 -1.82 -11.38 -14.15
C VAL A 232 -2.81 -12.38 -13.55
N ILE A 233 -4.13 -12.11 -13.56
CA ILE A 233 -5.15 -13.12 -13.25
C ILE A 233 -5.11 -14.26 -14.27
N ASP A 234 -5.01 -13.95 -15.57
CA ASP A 234 -4.91 -14.96 -16.63
C ASP A 234 -3.64 -15.82 -16.50
N ALA A 235 -2.56 -15.24 -15.98
CA ALA A 235 -1.31 -15.94 -15.67
C ALA A 235 -1.36 -16.75 -14.35
N GLY A 236 -2.47 -16.74 -13.61
CA GLY A 236 -2.67 -17.61 -12.46
C GLY A 236 -2.74 -16.92 -11.09
N ALA A 237 -2.77 -15.61 -11.01
CA ALA A 237 -3.04 -14.94 -9.73
C ALA A 237 -4.48 -15.21 -9.27
N ASP A 238 -4.66 -15.47 -7.97
CA ASP A 238 -5.97 -15.71 -7.36
C ASP A 238 -6.66 -14.44 -6.87
N ALA A 239 -5.88 -13.38 -6.63
CA ALA A 239 -6.37 -12.04 -6.32
C ALA A 239 -5.33 -10.98 -6.70
N VAL A 240 -5.82 -9.78 -7.02
CA VAL A 240 -4.98 -8.59 -7.23
C VAL A 240 -5.40 -7.49 -6.26
N VAL A 241 -4.45 -6.87 -5.58
CA VAL A 241 -4.69 -5.75 -4.66
C VAL A 241 -3.78 -4.57 -5.02
N GLY A 242 -4.40 -3.46 -5.40
CA GLY A 242 -3.72 -2.25 -5.85
C GLY A 242 -3.49 -1.21 -4.77
N HIS A 243 -2.44 -0.43 -5.00
CA HIS A 243 -1.97 0.70 -4.20
C HIS A 243 -1.53 1.85 -5.11
N GLY A 244 -1.38 3.05 -4.55
CA GLY A 244 -0.82 4.22 -5.23
C GLY A 244 -1.81 5.34 -5.53
N PRO A 245 -3.10 5.11 -5.84
CA PRO A 245 -4.06 6.19 -6.08
C PRO A 245 -4.37 7.05 -4.84
N HIS A 246 -4.09 6.58 -3.64
CA HIS A 246 -4.38 7.24 -2.36
C HIS A 246 -5.86 7.53 -2.10
N VAL A 247 -6.75 6.95 -2.91
CA VAL A 247 -8.22 6.95 -2.77
C VAL A 247 -8.72 5.54 -2.98
N PRO A 248 -9.83 5.12 -2.35
CA PRO A 248 -10.46 3.86 -2.69
C PRO A 248 -10.92 3.86 -4.15
N ARG A 249 -10.76 2.73 -4.84
CA ARG A 249 -11.26 2.48 -6.19
C ARG A 249 -12.14 1.26 -6.21
N GLY A 250 -12.88 1.06 -7.29
CA GLY A 250 -13.78 -0.06 -7.46
C GLY A 250 -13.11 -1.43 -7.39
N ILE A 251 -13.92 -2.46 -7.20
CA ILE A 251 -13.55 -3.88 -7.17
C ILE A 251 -14.20 -4.57 -8.37
N GLU A 252 -13.38 -5.28 -9.14
CA GLU A 252 -13.80 -6.11 -10.26
C GLU A 252 -13.74 -7.59 -9.88
N LEU A 253 -14.67 -8.40 -10.37
CA LEU A 253 -14.60 -9.85 -10.35
C LEU A 253 -14.29 -10.36 -11.76
N TYR A 254 -13.01 -10.53 -12.04
CA TYR A 254 -12.57 -11.06 -13.33
C TYR A 254 -12.31 -12.56 -13.24
N ARG A 255 -13.05 -13.35 -14.03
CA ARG A 255 -13.04 -14.85 -13.97
C ARG A 255 -13.26 -15.37 -12.54
N GLY A 256 -14.14 -14.70 -11.77
CA GLY A 256 -14.45 -15.07 -10.40
C GLY A 256 -13.36 -14.71 -9.37
N ARG A 257 -12.31 -13.99 -9.77
CA ARG A 257 -11.21 -13.58 -8.91
C ARG A 257 -11.26 -12.07 -8.64
N PRO A 258 -11.09 -11.65 -7.39
CA PRO A 258 -11.18 -10.24 -7.05
C PRO A 258 -9.95 -9.46 -7.52
N ILE A 259 -10.20 -8.33 -8.20
CA ILE A 259 -9.23 -7.29 -8.50
C ILE A 259 -9.67 -6.04 -7.76
N VAL A 260 -8.91 -5.64 -6.74
CA VAL A 260 -9.13 -4.44 -5.94
C VAL A 260 -8.16 -3.37 -6.41
N TYR A 261 -8.64 -2.34 -7.08
CA TYR A 261 -7.77 -1.37 -7.75
C TYR A 261 -7.11 -0.36 -6.82
N SER A 262 -7.66 -0.10 -5.67
CA SER A 262 -7.02 0.62 -4.57
C SER A 262 -7.89 0.58 -3.31
N LEU A 263 -7.25 0.48 -2.16
CA LEU A 263 -7.88 0.61 -0.84
C LEU A 263 -7.60 1.97 -0.19
N GLY A 264 -7.01 2.92 -0.93
CA GLY A 264 -6.67 4.24 -0.43
C GLY A 264 -5.55 4.26 0.62
N ASN A 265 -5.48 5.34 1.37
CA ASN A 265 -4.54 5.48 2.48
C ASN A 265 -5.06 4.74 3.70
N PHE A 266 -4.37 3.72 4.20
CA PHE A 266 -4.80 3.01 5.41
C PHE A 266 -4.34 3.74 6.68
N LEU A 267 -3.07 4.05 6.78
CA LEU A 267 -2.52 4.87 7.84
C LEU A 267 -1.45 5.80 7.28
N THR A 268 -1.72 7.10 7.29
CA THR A 268 -0.76 8.11 6.88
C THR A 268 -0.72 9.21 7.94
N TYR A 269 0.33 9.17 8.79
CA TYR A 269 0.46 10.15 9.86
C TYR A 269 1.11 11.43 9.32
N ARG A 270 0.28 12.48 9.12
CA ARG A 270 0.67 13.77 8.52
C ARG A 270 1.29 13.64 7.12
N GLY A 271 1.51 14.75 6.47
CA GLY A 271 2.07 14.78 5.10
C GLY A 271 1.08 14.46 3.98
N PHE A 272 -0.05 13.87 4.31
CA PHE A 272 -1.13 13.56 3.37
C PHE A 272 -2.38 14.39 3.64
N ASN A 273 -3.08 14.73 2.56
CA ASN A 273 -4.43 15.28 2.68
C ASN A 273 -5.42 14.14 2.92
N LEU A 274 -6.22 14.24 3.98
CA LEU A 274 -7.24 13.23 4.34
C LEU A 274 -8.67 13.74 4.13
N SER A 275 -8.85 14.79 3.32
CA SER A 275 -10.17 15.35 3.05
C SER A 275 -10.96 14.50 2.05
N GLY A 276 -12.24 14.24 2.35
CA GLY A 276 -13.13 13.48 1.47
C GLY A 276 -12.60 12.09 1.15
N PRO A 277 -12.60 11.64 -0.11
CA PRO A 277 -12.16 10.30 -0.48
C PRO A 277 -10.73 9.93 -0.08
N LEU A 278 -9.84 10.91 0.09
CA LEU A 278 -8.45 10.69 0.53
C LEU A 278 -8.34 10.20 1.97
N GLY A 279 -9.37 10.43 2.79
CA GLY A 279 -9.46 9.92 4.16
C GLY A 279 -10.25 8.62 4.28
N LEU A 280 -10.81 8.11 3.18
CA LEU A 280 -11.56 6.86 3.17
C LEU A 280 -10.63 5.68 2.82
N THR A 281 -10.86 4.54 3.45
CA THR A 281 -10.05 3.33 3.28
C THR A 281 -10.82 2.10 3.76
N GLY A 282 -10.16 0.96 3.82
CA GLY A 282 -10.75 -0.24 4.41
C GLY A 282 -9.80 -1.42 4.46
N VAL A 283 -10.29 -2.49 5.05
CA VAL A 283 -9.61 -3.79 5.09
C VAL A 283 -10.38 -4.77 4.23
N LEU A 284 -9.75 -5.28 3.19
CA LEU A 284 -10.25 -6.42 2.44
C LEU A 284 -9.85 -7.70 3.19
N ARG A 285 -10.82 -8.53 3.50
CA ARG A 285 -10.61 -9.89 4.01
C ARG A 285 -10.99 -10.89 2.93
N LEU A 286 -10.11 -11.85 2.68
CA LEU A 286 -10.35 -12.98 1.80
C LEU A 286 -10.19 -14.27 2.62
N GLU A 287 -11.17 -15.16 2.54
CA GLU A 287 -11.14 -16.46 3.22
C GLU A 287 -11.14 -17.57 2.16
N ALA A 288 -10.08 -18.38 2.17
CA ALA A 288 -10.00 -19.56 1.30
C ALA A 288 -10.79 -20.72 1.87
N GLY A 289 -11.50 -21.44 0.99
CA GLY A 289 -12.13 -22.69 1.29
C GLY A 289 -11.17 -23.89 1.18
N PRO A 290 -11.64 -25.12 1.49
CA PRO A 290 -10.85 -26.36 1.36
C PRO A 290 -10.35 -26.61 -0.06
N GLU A 291 -11.04 -26.07 -1.08
CA GLU A 291 -10.70 -26.25 -2.50
C GLU A 291 -9.66 -25.23 -3.00
N LEU A 292 -9.04 -24.49 -2.07
CA LEU A 292 -8.03 -23.45 -2.38
C LEU A 292 -8.58 -22.35 -3.31
N ARG A 293 -9.86 -22.04 -3.12
CA ARG A 293 -10.57 -20.92 -3.76
C ARG A 293 -11.07 -19.95 -2.71
N TRP A 294 -11.24 -18.68 -3.08
CA TRP A 294 -11.86 -17.71 -2.20
C TRP A 294 -13.33 -18.09 -2.00
N ARG A 295 -13.70 -18.41 -0.78
CA ARG A 295 -15.06 -18.76 -0.38
C ARG A 295 -15.83 -17.56 0.14
N ARG A 296 -15.14 -16.64 0.78
CA ARG A 296 -15.71 -15.41 1.32
C ARG A 296 -14.77 -14.24 1.06
N ALA A 297 -15.36 -13.11 0.74
CA ALA A 297 -14.67 -11.84 0.64
C ALA A 297 -15.50 -10.78 1.36
N HIS A 298 -14.84 -9.92 2.12
CA HIS A 298 -15.51 -8.88 2.90
C HIS A 298 -14.66 -7.62 2.91
N PHE A 299 -15.28 -6.48 2.65
CA PHE A 299 -14.67 -5.16 2.81
C PHE A 299 -15.15 -4.54 4.11
N ALA A 300 -14.25 -4.36 5.08
CA ALA A 300 -14.50 -3.63 6.31
C ALA A 300 -14.17 -2.14 6.10
N PRO A 301 -15.18 -1.25 6.00
CA PRO A 301 -14.97 0.16 5.71
C PRO A 301 -14.31 0.88 6.88
N MET A 302 -13.33 1.73 6.57
CA MET A 302 -12.61 2.53 7.54
C MET A 302 -12.41 3.96 7.04
N ALA A 303 -12.19 4.87 7.98
CA ALA A 303 -11.80 6.26 7.71
C ALA A 303 -10.58 6.63 8.54
N GLN A 304 -9.67 7.41 7.98
CA GLN A 304 -8.55 7.95 8.74
C GLN A 304 -8.98 9.20 9.51
N VAL A 305 -8.73 9.17 10.82
CA VAL A 305 -8.88 10.33 11.69
C VAL A 305 -7.50 10.91 12.01
N PRO A 306 -7.25 12.20 11.71
CA PRO A 306 -5.96 12.81 11.98
C PRO A 306 -5.52 12.59 13.43
N GLY A 307 -4.31 12.05 13.61
CA GLY A 307 -3.73 11.75 14.93
C GLY A 307 -4.25 10.47 15.62
N LYS A 308 -5.29 9.82 15.07
CA LYS A 308 -5.84 8.56 15.62
C LYS A 308 -5.66 7.36 14.70
N GLY A 309 -5.29 7.60 13.43
CA GLY A 309 -5.18 6.55 12.42
C GLY A 309 -6.52 6.05 11.88
N PRO A 310 -6.57 4.83 11.31
CA PRO A 310 -7.77 4.25 10.75
C PRO A 310 -8.74 3.81 11.86
N VAL A 311 -9.98 4.23 11.73
CA VAL A 311 -11.10 3.81 12.61
C VAL A 311 -12.20 3.22 11.75
N PRO A 312 -13.08 2.33 12.27
CA PRO A 312 -14.28 1.93 11.54
C PRO A 312 -15.03 3.16 11.02
N ASP A 313 -15.46 3.13 9.77
CA ASP A 313 -16.20 4.25 9.17
C ASP A 313 -17.67 4.25 9.62
N PRO A 314 -18.08 5.14 10.55
CA PRO A 314 -19.45 5.13 11.05
C PRO A 314 -20.44 5.76 10.06
N SER A 315 -19.93 6.43 9.03
CA SER A 315 -20.76 7.10 8.01
C SER A 315 -21.16 6.18 6.86
N GLY A 316 -20.46 5.04 6.70
CA GLY A 316 -20.59 4.15 5.55
C GLY A 316 -20.07 4.72 4.24
N ALA A 317 -19.42 5.88 4.26
CA ALA A 317 -18.96 6.58 3.05
C ALA A 317 -17.92 5.76 2.26
N ALA A 318 -17.02 5.05 2.95
CA ALA A 318 -16.02 4.22 2.30
C ALA A 318 -16.66 3.04 1.56
N LEU A 319 -17.66 2.40 2.17
CA LEU A 319 -18.40 1.29 1.56
C LEU A 319 -19.21 1.77 0.36
N GLU A 320 -19.95 2.85 0.49
CA GLU A 320 -20.76 3.39 -0.60
C GLU A 320 -19.91 3.86 -1.77
N LEU A 321 -18.76 4.48 -1.50
CA LEU A 321 -17.82 4.88 -2.53
C LEU A 321 -17.34 3.68 -3.35
N ILE A 322 -16.84 2.61 -2.70
CA ILE A 322 -16.36 1.42 -3.41
C ILE A 322 -17.49 0.74 -4.18
N ARG A 323 -18.69 0.61 -3.61
CA ARG A 323 -19.87 0.04 -4.28
C ARG A 323 -20.22 0.80 -5.55
N THR A 324 -20.25 2.13 -5.46
CA THR A 324 -20.56 3.00 -6.59
C THR A 324 -19.51 2.89 -7.70
N LEU A 325 -18.23 3.04 -7.35
CA LEU A 325 -17.13 2.94 -8.32
C LEU A 325 -17.05 1.55 -8.96
N SER A 326 -17.31 0.48 -8.20
CA SER A 326 -17.34 -0.87 -8.77
C SER A 326 -18.38 -0.99 -9.87
N ARG A 327 -19.62 -0.52 -9.63
CA ARG A 327 -20.71 -0.55 -10.63
C ARG A 327 -20.42 0.33 -11.84
N GLU A 328 -19.92 1.54 -11.60
CA GLU A 328 -19.68 2.52 -12.66
C GLU A 328 -18.54 2.11 -13.57
N ASP A 329 -17.45 1.54 -13.01
CA ASP A 329 -16.25 1.22 -13.77
C ASP A 329 -16.32 -0.16 -14.45
N PHE A 330 -17.02 -1.14 -13.85
CA PHE A 330 -16.91 -2.55 -14.30
C PHE A 330 -18.23 -3.17 -14.78
N GLY A 331 -19.36 -2.51 -14.58
CA GLY A 331 -20.66 -3.00 -15.09
C GLY A 331 -20.97 -4.43 -14.63
N GLU A 332 -21.05 -5.38 -15.57
CA GLU A 332 -21.34 -6.79 -15.29
C GLU A 332 -20.22 -7.52 -14.53
N MET A 333 -18.99 -7.01 -14.63
CA MET A 333 -17.84 -7.55 -13.89
C MET A 333 -17.63 -6.87 -12.54
N ALA A 334 -18.50 -5.95 -12.14
CA ALA A 334 -18.43 -5.30 -10.84
C ALA A 334 -18.62 -6.32 -9.72
N ALA A 335 -17.80 -6.21 -8.67
CA ALA A 335 -18.10 -6.94 -7.43
C ALA A 335 -19.45 -6.47 -6.85
N VAL A 336 -20.33 -7.40 -6.56
CA VAL A 336 -21.58 -7.12 -5.84
C VAL A 336 -21.25 -7.11 -4.35
N ILE A 337 -21.36 -5.93 -3.74
CA ILE A 337 -20.99 -5.69 -2.34
C ILE A 337 -22.25 -5.36 -1.55
N GLY A 338 -22.53 -6.14 -0.50
CA GLY A 338 -23.67 -5.96 0.41
C GLY A 338 -23.54 -4.72 1.29
N GLU A 339 -24.61 -4.39 2.00
CA GLU A 339 -24.63 -3.28 2.95
C GLU A 339 -23.76 -3.52 4.16
N ASP A 340 -23.47 -4.77 4.47
CA ASP A 340 -22.55 -5.22 5.52
C ASP A 340 -21.09 -5.32 5.05
N GLY A 341 -20.82 -5.08 3.75
CA GLY A 341 -19.50 -5.19 3.15
C GLY A 341 -19.14 -6.60 2.63
N GLU A 342 -20.05 -7.59 2.74
CA GLU A 342 -19.84 -8.90 2.12
C GLU A 342 -19.77 -8.77 0.60
N ILE A 343 -18.78 -9.38 -0.02
CA ILE A 343 -18.58 -9.40 -1.47
C ILE A 343 -19.02 -10.76 -1.97
N LEU A 344 -20.01 -10.79 -2.84
CA LEU A 344 -20.50 -12.02 -3.44
C LEU A 344 -19.47 -12.56 -4.42
N LEU A 345 -18.92 -13.72 -4.12
CA LEU A 345 -18.04 -14.46 -5.03
C LEU A 345 -18.90 -15.49 -5.80
N PRO A 346 -18.57 -15.77 -7.06
CA PRO A 346 -19.20 -16.85 -7.80
C PRO A 346 -18.83 -18.21 -7.20
N ASP A 347 -19.74 -19.18 -7.33
CA ASP A 347 -19.56 -20.58 -6.90
C ASP A 347 -18.39 -21.30 -7.59
#